data_3c5a92dde1eceb93e4e7e3f54d73399f
#
_entry.id   3c5a92dde1eceb93e4e7e3f54d73399f
#
_cell.length_a   1.000
_cell.length_b   1.000
_cell.length_c   1.000
_cell.angle_alpha   90.00
_cell.angle_beta   90.00
_cell.angle_gamma   90.00
#
_symmetry.space_group_name_H-M   'P 1'
#
loop_
_entity.id
_entity.type
_entity.pdbx_description
1 polymer ?
#
loop_
_entity_poly.entity_id
_entity_poly.type
_entity_poly.pdbx_seq_one_letter_code
_entity_poly.pdbx_strand_id
1 'polypeptide(L)'
;MAKVSSEIAIQAFDFRKNNSLNDIEPINCKSLLLKLNVLTVYRPLSDDFSGMCLRKGDLKFMLLNSKHSRGKQHYTIAHEFYHLFCQVDFKPHACNPGNAKGADASEKLADAFASELLMPEMGLKKMIPLQELGSKDISVSTILKLENYFSVSHSALIFRLRNLDLITPKQYEFLSQLKIKQTAKEYGFDLSLYESGNEGLVIGDFGIKAKQLYSDMKISESHYYELMNSIGIDPTDDTNEE
;
A
#
# COMPACT_ATOMS: atom_id res chain seq x y z
N MET A 1 9.49 22.80 -6.20
CA MET A 1 8.73 21.79 -5.45
C MET A 1 7.21 21.90 -5.68
N ALA A 2 6.57 23.06 -5.65
CA ALA A 2 5.11 23.20 -5.83
C ALA A 2 4.55 22.64 -7.17
N LYS A 3 5.27 22.81 -8.29
CA LYS A 3 4.81 22.36 -9.62
C LYS A 3 4.80 20.82 -9.75
N VAL A 4 5.80 20.13 -9.21
CA VAL A 4 5.88 18.66 -9.21
C VAL A 4 4.79 18.05 -8.32
N SER A 5 4.47 18.69 -7.20
CA SER A 5 3.40 18.26 -6.29
C SER A 5 2.03 18.32 -6.97
N SER A 6 1.76 19.34 -7.79
CA SER A 6 0.46 19.47 -8.50
C SER A 6 0.29 18.45 -9.62
N GLU A 7 1.35 18.09 -10.35
CA GLU A 7 1.31 17.07 -11.41
C GLU A 7 1.04 15.68 -10.84
N ILE A 8 1.68 15.33 -9.73
CA ILE A 8 1.46 14.04 -9.06
C ILE A 8 0.04 13.93 -8.46
N ALA A 9 -0.48 15.02 -7.89
CA ALA A 9 -1.85 15.05 -7.40
C ALA A 9 -2.87 14.81 -8.53
N ILE A 10 -2.64 15.40 -9.72
CA ILE A 10 -3.46 15.15 -10.91
C ILE A 10 -3.35 13.69 -11.34
N GLN A 11 -2.14 13.11 -11.39
CA GLN A 11 -1.96 11.68 -11.74
C GLN A 11 -2.68 10.76 -10.76
N ALA A 12 -2.63 11.03 -9.46
CA ALA A 12 -3.33 10.24 -8.45
C ALA A 12 -4.86 10.37 -8.59
N PHE A 13 -5.36 11.57 -8.87
CA PHE A 13 -6.77 11.82 -9.16
C PHE A 13 -7.24 11.09 -10.42
N ASP A 14 -6.49 11.20 -11.52
CA ASP A 14 -6.80 10.51 -12.77
C ASP A 14 -6.75 8.99 -12.60
N PHE A 15 -5.79 8.47 -11.82
CA PHE A 15 -5.74 7.06 -11.49
C PHE A 15 -6.99 6.61 -10.74
N ARG A 16 -7.47 7.38 -9.74
CA ARG A 16 -8.74 7.09 -9.05
C ARG A 16 -9.91 7.09 -10.03
N LYS A 17 -10.06 8.13 -10.84
CA LYS A 17 -11.14 8.28 -11.83
C LYS A 17 -11.16 7.14 -12.84
N ASN A 18 -10.01 6.80 -13.42
CA ASN A 18 -9.88 5.74 -14.42
C ASN A 18 -10.16 4.35 -13.84
N ASN A 19 -10.04 4.20 -12.53
CA ASN A 19 -10.35 2.97 -11.83
C ASN A 19 -11.71 2.99 -11.11
N SER A 20 -12.58 3.97 -11.40
CA SER A 20 -13.91 4.11 -10.79
C SER A 20 -13.85 4.12 -9.24
N LEU A 21 -12.83 4.75 -8.70
CA LEU A 21 -12.67 4.98 -7.27
C LEU A 21 -13.25 6.33 -6.90
N ASN A 22 -13.80 6.44 -5.69
CA ASN A 22 -14.27 7.71 -5.15
C ASN A 22 -13.08 8.64 -4.85
N ASP A 23 -13.28 9.95 -5.06
CA ASP A 23 -12.21 10.96 -4.95
C ASP A 23 -11.76 11.24 -3.51
N ILE A 24 -12.54 10.85 -2.51
CA ILE A 24 -12.31 11.19 -1.10
C ILE A 24 -12.29 9.99 -0.16
N GLU A 25 -12.74 8.81 -0.62
CA GLU A 25 -12.89 7.62 0.21
C GLU A 25 -11.63 6.74 0.24
N PRO A 26 -11.48 5.86 1.24
CA PRO A 26 -10.36 4.93 1.31
C PRO A 26 -10.39 3.93 0.15
N ILE A 27 -9.23 3.38 -0.18
CA ILE A 27 -9.07 2.39 -1.23
C ILE A 27 -8.91 1.00 -0.60
N ASN A 28 -9.69 0.03 -1.07
CA ASN A 28 -9.40 -1.37 -0.81
C ASN A 28 -8.29 -1.84 -1.76
N CYS A 29 -7.05 -1.84 -1.27
CA CYS A 29 -5.88 -2.19 -2.07
C CYS A 29 -5.95 -3.61 -2.63
N LYS A 30 -6.46 -4.61 -1.87
CA LYS A 30 -6.56 -6.00 -2.34
C LYS A 30 -7.55 -6.12 -3.50
N SER A 31 -8.72 -5.52 -3.38
CA SER A 31 -9.71 -5.50 -4.47
C SER A 31 -9.19 -4.79 -5.72
N LEU A 32 -8.42 -3.71 -5.51
CA LEU A 32 -7.84 -2.94 -6.62
C LEU A 32 -6.74 -3.74 -7.34
N LEU A 33 -5.89 -4.47 -6.62
CA LEU A 33 -4.89 -5.37 -7.21
C LEU A 33 -5.53 -6.43 -8.12
N LEU A 34 -6.62 -7.05 -7.66
CA LEU A 34 -7.41 -8.00 -8.48
C LEU A 34 -7.97 -7.32 -9.73
N LYS A 35 -8.63 -6.17 -9.56
CA LYS A 35 -9.22 -5.41 -10.68
C LYS A 35 -8.19 -5.01 -11.73
N LEU A 36 -6.98 -4.62 -11.31
CA LEU A 36 -5.88 -4.21 -12.18
C LEU A 36 -5.06 -5.39 -12.74
N ASN A 37 -5.45 -6.61 -12.39
CA ASN A 37 -4.76 -7.84 -12.79
C ASN A 37 -3.25 -7.81 -12.44
N VAL A 38 -2.95 -7.41 -11.19
CA VAL A 38 -1.58 -7.41 -10.64
C VAL A 38 -1.40 -8.67 -9.80
N LEU A 39 -0.63 -9.64 -10.30
CA LEU A 39 -0.22 -10.79 -9.49
C LEU A 39 0.61 -10.29 -8.31
N THR A 40 0.09 -10.47 -7.11
CA THR A 40 0.75 -9.98 -5.90
C THR A 40 1.03 -11.12 -4.93
N VAL A 41 2.27 -11.20 -4.45
CA VAL A 41 2.73 -12.24 -3.54
C VAL A 41 3.29 -11.60 -2.28
N TYR A 42 2.85 -12.07 -1.11
CA TYR A 42 3.35 -11.63 0.18
C TYR A 42 4.32 -12.65 0.77
N ARG A 43 5.54 -12.22 1.11
CA ARG A 43 6.60 -13.06 1.70
C ARG A 43 7.26 -12.36 2.87
N PRO A 44 7.74 -13.11 3.87
CA PRO A 44 8.60 -12.58 4.92
C PRO A 44 9.99 -12.29 4.32
N LEU A 45 10.33 -11.02 4.20
CA LEU A 45 11.58 -10.54 3.61
C LEU A 45 12.41 -9.79 4.66
N SER A 46 13.58 -9.25 4.26
CA SER A 46 14.40 -8.41 5.15
C SER A 46 13.69 -7.10 5.49
N ASP A 47 14.02 -6.52 6.64
CA ASP A 47 13.35 -5.29 7.13
C ASP A 47 13.61 -4.08 6.23
N ASP A 48 14.74 -4.06 5.52
CA ASP A 48 15.12 -2.99 4.58
C ASP A 48 14.42 -3.10 3.23
N PHE A 49 13.71 -4.19 2.97
CA PHE A 49 12.97 -4.41 1.74
C PHE A 49 11.47 -4.29 2.02
N SER A 50 10.78 -3.35 1.39
CA SER A 50 9.33 -3.21 1.55
C SER A 50 8.54 -3.91 0.44
N GLY A 51 8.99 -3.76 -0.79
CA GLY A 51 8.36 -4.36 -1.95
C GLY A 51 9.16 -4.16 -3.23
N MET A 52 8.65 -4.72 -4.30
CA MET A 52 9.08 -4.47 -5.67
C MET A 52 7.95 -4.76 -6.63
N CYS A 53 7.99 -4.15 -7.79
CA CYS A 53 7.10 -4.53 -8.88
C CYS A 53 7.86 -4.84 -10.17
N LEU A 54 7.20 -5.56 -11.06
CA LEU A 54 7.69 -5.93 -12.37
C LEU A 54 6.57 -5.74 -13.40
N ARG A 55 6.92 -5.16 -14.55
CA ARG A 55 6.02 -5.05 -15.71
C ARG A 55 6.71 -5.59 -16.95
N LYS A 56 6.08 -6.56 -17.64
CA LYS A 56 6.57 -7.10 -18.91
C LYS A 56 5.37 -7.37 -19.83
N GLY A 57 5.17 -6.54 -20.82
CA GLY A 57 3.95 -6.54 -21.62
C GLY A 57 2.72 -6.34 -20.71
N ASP A 58 1.75 -7.23 -20.80
CA ASP A 58 0.53 -7.18 -20.00
C ASP A 58 0.71 -7.77 -18.58
N LEU A 59 1.82 -8.51 -18.36
CA LEU A 59 2.11 -9.08 -17.06
C LEU A 59 2.54 -7.99 -16.08
N LYS A 60 1.84 -7.93 -14.94
CA LYS A 60 2.17 -7.08 -13.81
C LYS A 60 2.33 -7.96 -12.57
N PHE A 61 3.44 -7.80 -11.88
CA PHE A 61 3.78 -8.54 -10.68
C PHE A 61 4.19 -7.60 -9.57
N MET A 62 3.84 -7.94 -8.35
CA MET A 62 4.22 -7.22 -7.13
C MET A 62 4.62 -8.21 -6.04
N LEU A 63 5.77 -7.99 -5.41
CA LEU A 63 6.24 -8.73 -4.24
C LEU A 63 6.22 -7.78 -3.04
N LEU A 64 5.61 -8.21 -1.93
CA LEU A 64 5.44 -7.40 -0.72
C LEU A 64 6.00 -8.10 0.51
N ASN A 65 6.61 -7.32 1.39
CA ASN A 65 7.12 -7.82 2.65
C ASN A 65 5.99 -7.99 3.69
N SER A 66 5.67 -9.23 4.01
CA SER A 66 4.63 -9.58 4.99
C SER A 66 5.01 -9.23 6.44
N LYS A 67 6.31 -9.05 6.77
CA LYS A 67 6.77 -8.65 8.10
C LYS A 67 6.43 -7.20 8.45
N HIS A 68 6.21 -6.35 7.46
CA HIS A 68 5.80 -4.98 7.71
C HIS A 68 4.36 -4.91 8.20
N SER A 69 4.02 -3.86 8.94
CA SER A 69 2.63 -3.60 9.35
C SER A 69 1.70 -3.46 8.15
N ARG A 70 0.43 -3.84 8.30
CA ARG A 70 -0.55 -3.75 7.20
C ARG A 70 -0.67 -2.34 6.66
N GLY A 71 -0.61 -1.32 7.52
CA GLY A 71 -0.61 0.08 7.06
C GLY A 71 0.61 0.42 6.18
N LYS A 72 1.80 -0.13 6.49
CA LYS A 72 2.99 0.04 5.63
C LYS A 72 2.87 -0.76 4.33
N GLN A 73 2.30 -1.98 4.37
CA GLN A 73 2.04 -2.78 3.16
C GLN A 73 1.10 -2.04 2.20
N HIS A 74 0.02 -1.43 2.69
CA HIS A 74 -0.89 -0.63 1.86
C HIS A 74 -0.19 0.56 1.21
N TYR A 75 0.68 1.25 1.96
CA TYR A 75 1.46 2.35 1.41
C TYR A 75 2.43 1.87 0.32
N THR A 76 3.09 0.72 0.54
CA THR A 76 3.96 0.08 -0.46
C THR A 76 3.19 -0.27 -1.73
N ILE A 77 1.98 -0.84 -1.63
CA ILE A 77 1.14 -1.13 -2.80
C ILE A 77 0.85 0.14 -3.62
N ALA A 78 0.47 1.22 -2.95
CA ALA A 78 0.18 2.48 -3.63
C ALA A 78 1.43 3.10 -4.28
N HIS A 79 2.58 2.95 -3.65
CA HIS A 79 3.88 3.34 -4.20
C HIS A 79 4.21 2.54 -5.47
N GLU A 80 4.05 1.22 -5.43
CA GLU A 80 4.27 0.35 -6.60
C GLU A 80 3.26 0.60 -7.73
N PHE A 81 2.06 1.08 -7.43
CA PHE A 81 1.11 1.50 -8.47
C PHE A 81 1.66 2.66 -9.32
N TYR A 82 2.40 3.60 -8.73
CA TYR A 82 3.06 4.64 -9.50
C TYR A 82 4.02 4.04 -10.54
N HIS A 83 4.87 3.13 -10.11
CA HIS A 83 5.83 2.47 -10.99
C HIS A 83 5.15 1.65 -12.10
N LEU A 84 4.10 0.90 -11.75
CA LEU A 84 3.40 0.05 -12.71
C LEU A 84 2.56 0.82 -13.73
N PHE A 85 1.96 1.96 -13.35
CA PHE A 85 0.92 2.59 -14.14
C PHE A 85 1.20 4.03 -14.56
N CYS A 86 2.09 4.74 -13.87
CA CYS A 86 2.37 6.15 -14.11
C CYS A 86 3.78 6.42 -14.63
N GLN A 87 4.77 5.63 -14.19
CA GLN A 87 6.16 5.83 -14.59
C GLN A 87 6.39 5.42 -16.05
N VAL A 88 6.92 6.35 -16.86
CA VAL A 88 7.17 6.11 -18.30
C VAL A 88 8.36 5.17 -18.50
N ASP A 89 9.51 5.50 -17.90
CA ASP A 89 10.76 4.73 -18.03
C ASP A 89 10.92 3.75 -16.87
N PHE A 90 10.00 2.77 -16.81
CA PHE A 90 9.99 1.78 -15.75
C PHE A 90 11.22 0.87 -15.79
N LYS A 91 11.90 0.77 -14.64
CA LYS A 91 12.96 -0.24 -14.41
C LYS A 91 12.66 -0.96 -13.11
N PRO A 92 12.64 -2.31 -13.11
CA PRO A 92 12.44 -3.07 -11.87
C PRO A 92 13.53 -2.76 -10.86
N HIS A 93 13.13 -2.45 -9.63
CA HIS A 93 14.04 -2.23 -8.51
C HIS A 93 13.35 -2.55 -7.19
N ALA A 94 14.13 -2.79 -6.16
CA ALA A 94 13.62 -2.96 -4.81
C ALA A 94 13.32 -1.58 -4.20
N CYS A 95 12.17 -1.45 -3.56
CA CYS A 95 11.78 -0.20 -2.92
C CYS A 95 11.70 -0.31 -1.39
N ASN A 96 11.90 0.81 -0.72
CA ASN A 96 11.61 1.00 0.70
C ASN A 96 10.94 2.37 0.88
N PRO A 97 9.62 2.47 0.59
CA PRO A 97 8.88 3.71 0.63
C PRO A 97 8.99 4.45 1.96
N GLY A 98 9.04 5.77 1.90
CA GLY A 98 9.22 6.63 3.06
C GLY A 98 10.66 6.81 3.53
N ASN A 99 11.64 6.14 2.90
CA ASN A 99 13.06 6.34 3.19
C ASN A 99 13.69 7.36 2.23
N ALA A 100 13.59 8.64 2.56
CA ALA A 100 14.06 9.74 1.70
C ALA A 100 15.58 9.82 1.52
N LYS A 101 16.37 9.07 2.31
CA LYS A 101 17.84 9.14 2.24
C LYS A 101 18.35 8.34 1.04
N GLY A 102 18.80 9.05 0.01
CA GLY A 102 19.36 8.44 -1.21
C GLY A 102 18.34 8.02 -2.26
N ALA A 103 17.04 8.25 -2.03
CA ALA A 103 16.00 7.98 -3.02
C ALA A 103 16.20 8.82 -4.28
N ASP A 104 16.11 8.20 -5.45
CA ASP A 104 16.13 8.90 -6.73
C ASP A 104 14.85 9.74 -6.95
N ALA A 105 14.78 10.46 -8.06
CA ALA A 105 13.63 11.32 -8.34
C ALA A 105 12.34 10.52 -8.51
N SER A 106 12.39 9.30 -9.06
CA SER A 106 11.21 8.46 -9.30
C SER A 106 10.61 7.93 -8.01
N GLU A 107 11.45 7.57 -7.02
CA GLU A 107 11.02 7.13 -5.70
C GLU A 107 10.26 8.23 -4.94
N LYS A 108 10.75 9.47 -5.04
CA LYS A 108 10.07 10.63 -4.43
C LYS A 108 8.71 10.91 -5.07
N LEU A 109 8.60 10.69 -6.38
CA LEU A 109 7.33 10.82 -7.09
C LEU A 109 6.37 9.70 -6.71
N ALA A 110 6.86 8.46 -6.56
CA ALA A 110 6.07 7.31 -6.11
C ALA A 110 5.55 7.49 -4.68
N ASP A 111 6.39 8.01 -3.75
CA ASP A 111 5.96 8.34 -2.40
C ASP A 111 4.90 9.45 -2.37
N ALA A 112 5.08 10.50 -3.18
CA ALA A 112 4.09 11.56 -3.31
C ALA A 112 2.78 11.04 -3.89
N PHE A 113 2.83 10.23 -4.95
CA PHE A 113 1.67 9.58 -5.55
C PHE A 113 0.92 8.68 -4.54
N ALA A 114 1.65 7.83 -3.82
CA ALA A 114 1.06 6.95 -2.80
C ALA A 114 0.31 7.75 -1.73
N SER A 115 0.91 8.85 -1.28
CA SER A 115 0.34 9.75 -0.30
C SER A 115 -0.95 10.43 -0.81
N GLU A 116 -0.95 10.94 -2.06
CA GLU A 116 -2.14 11.53 -2.70
C GLU A 116 -3.22 10.48 -2.96
N LEU A 117 -2.82 9.31 -3.46
CA LEU A 117 -3.73 8.22 -3.80
C LEU A 117 -4.49 7.70 -2.58
N LEU A 118 -3.79 7.43 -1.47
CA LEU A 118 -4.39 6.82 -0.27
C LEU A 118 -5.12 7.85 0.60
N MET A 119 -4.59 9.06 0.69
CA MET A 119 -5.05 10.12 1.60
C MET A 119 -5.35 11.41 0.85
N PRO A 120 -6.41 11.44 0.02
CA PRO A 120 -6.78 12.67 -0.69
C PRO A 120 -7.08 13.79 0.30
N GLU A 121 -6.60 15.00 -0.01
CA GLU A 121 -6.73 16.17 0.88
C GLU A 121 -8.18 16.43 1.29
N MET A 122 -9.11 16.37 0.33
CA MET A 122 -10.54 16.58 0.60
C MET A 122 -11.12 15.50 1.50
N GLY A 123 -10.66 14.24 1.36
CA GLY A 123 -11.06 13.13 2.23
C GLY A 123 -10.61 13.35 3.67
N LEU A 124 -9.36 13.75 3.87
CA LEU A 124 -8.82 14.09 5.19
C LEU A 124 -9.60 15.25 5.83
N LYS A 125 -9.77 16.36 5.10
CA LYS A 125 -10.49 17.54 5.60
C LYS A 125 -11.95 17.26 5.97
N LYS A 126 -12.61 16.36 5.26
CA LYS A 126 -14.00 15.94 5.58
C LYS A 126 -14.11 15.17 6.89
N MET A 127 -13.06 14.42 7.24
CA MET A 127 -13.05 13.58 8.44
C MET A 127 -12.55 14.30 9.69
N ILE A 128 -11.80 15.39 9.55
CA ILE A 128 -11.23 16.15 10.65
C ILE A 128 -12.29 17.19 11.14
N PRO A 129 -12.58 17.27 12.45
CA PRO A 129 -13.47 18.29 12.99
C PRO A 129 -12.99 19.72 12.65
N LEU A 130 -13.92 20.61 12.31
CA LEU A 130 -13.60 22.00 11.91
C LEU A 130 -12.75 22.75 12.93
N GLN A 131 -12.98 22.50 14.23
CA GLN A 131 -12.21 23.13 15.30
C GLN A 131 -10.75 22.69 15.28
N GLU A 132 -10.50 21.38 15.05
CA GLU A 132 -9.15 20.81 14.96
C GLU A 132 -8.43 21.30 13.68
N LEU A 133 -9.16 21.42 12.56
CA LEU A 133 -8.63 22.02 11.33
C LEU A 133 -8.22 23.49 11.54
N GLY A 134 -9.05 24.28 12.21
CA GLY A 134 -8.80 25.69 12.46
C GLY A 134 -7.62 25.95 13.40
N SER A 135 -7.42 25.10 14.39
CA SER A 135 -6.30 25.18 15.33
C SER A 135 -5.02 24.54 14.82
N LYS A 136 -5.10 23.70 13.79
CA LYS A 136 -4.01 22.80 13.32
C LYS A 136 -3.47 21.92 14.44
N ASP A 137 -4.34 21.54 15.37
CA ASP A 137 -4.07 20.68 16.51
C ASP A 137 -5.07 19.54 16.53
N ILE A 138 -4.71 18.45 15.84
CA ILE A 138 -5.57 17.29 15.62
C ILE A 138 -5.43 16.33 16.79
N SER A 139 -6.54 15.98 17.45
CA SER A 139 -6.53 15.08 18.59
C SER A 139 -6.03 13.67 18.22
N VAL A 140 -5.40 12.98 19.18
CA VAL A 140 -4.93 11.61 18.99
C VAL A 140 -6.05 10.67 18.57
N SER A 141 -7.27 10.86 19.08
CA SER A 141 -8.42 10.06 18.67
C SER A 141 -8.80 10.27 17.21
N THR A 142 -8.71 11.51 16.70
CA THR A 142 -8.92 11.81 15.28
C THR A 142 -7.81 11.20 14.42
N ILE A 143 -6.54 11.29 14.85
CA ILE A 143 -5.42 10.62 14.17
C ILE A 143 -5.68 9.11 14.03
N LEU A 144 -6.02 8.42 15.11
CA LEU A 144 -6.32 6.98 15.08
C LEU A 144 -7.52 6.63 14.17
N LYS A 145 -8.57 7.46 14.16
CA LYS A 145 -9.70 7.29 13.23
C LYS A 145 -9.26 7.42 11.78
N LEU A 146 -8.43 8.41 11.46
CA LEU A 146 -7.93 8.63 10.09
C LEU A 146 -7.03 7.47 9.63
N GLU A 147 -6.13 6.98 10.49
CA GLU A 147 -5.27 5.83 10.19
C GLU A 147 -6.10 4.60 9.83
N ASN A 148 -7.08 4.28 10.67
CA ASN A 148 -7.94 3.11 10.46
C ASN A 148 -8.86 3.29 9.24
N TYR A 149 -9.42 4.48 9.05
CA TYR A 149 -10.29 4.75 7.91
C TYR A 149 -9.56 4.65 6.58
N PHE A 150 -8.38 5.31 6.46
CA PHE A 150 -7.57 5.26 5.23
C PHE A 150 -6.65 4.04 5.14
N SER A 151 -6.61 3.21 6.18
CA SER A 151 -5.77 2.01 6.26
C SER A 151 -4.29 2.31 6.02
N VAL A 152 -3.77 3.37 6.63
CA VAL A 152 -2.38 3.83 6.47
C VAL A 152 -1.60 3.78 7.77
N SER A 153 -0.28 3.71 7.69
CA SER A 153 0.58 3.75 8.87
C SER A 153 0.59 5.14 9.50
N HIS A 154 0.81 5.19 10.81
CA HIS A 154 0.94 6.44 11.56
C HIS A 154 1.93 7.43 10.92
N SER A 155 3.13 6.96 10.61
CA SER A 155 4.16 7.81 9.99
C SER A 155 3.73 8.40 8.64
N ALA A 156 3.03 7.61 7.81
CA ALA A 156 2.53 8.08 6.52
C ALA A 156 1.45 9.16 6.72
N LEU A 157 0.51 8.96 7.65
CA LEU A 157 -0.55 9.93 7.93
C LEU A 157 0.01 11.25 8.46
N ILE A 158 0.82 11.22 9.53
CA ILE A 158 1.32 12.47 10.13
C ILE A 158 2.23 13.24 9.15
N PHE A 159 3.01 12.54 8.33
CA PHE A 159 3.79 13.15 7.26
C PHE A 159 2.88 13.83 6.22
N ARG A 160 1.79 13.17 5.81
CA ARG A 160 0.79 13.77 4.91
C ARG A 160 0.15 15.00 5.50
N LEU A 161 -0.35 14.93 6.75
CA LEU A 161 -0.96 16.08 7.44
C LEU A 161 0.01 17.26 7.55
N ARG A 162 1.28 16.99 7.80
CA ARG A 162 2.34 18.01 7.86
C ARG A 162 2.58 18.67 6.49
N ASN A 163 2.62 17.88 5.42
CA ASN A 163 2.82 18.39 4.05
C ASN A 163 1.63 19.22 3.56
N LEU A 164 0.42 18.92 4.02
CA LEU A 164 -0.80 19.69 3.74
C LEU A 164 -0.98 20.90 4.66
N ASP A 165 -0.03 21.15 5.56
CA ASP A 165 -0.11 22.22 6.57
C ASP A 165 -1.38 22.12 7.47
N LEU A 166 -1.85 20.89 7.72
CA LEU A 166 -2.99 20.60 8.59
C LEU A 166 -2.59 20.41 10.06
N ILE A 167 -1.29 20.23 10.34
CA ILE A 167 -0.72 20.18 11.68
C ILE A 167 0.52 21.07 11.78
N THR A 168 0.78 21.58 12.98
CA THR A 168 1.97 22.39 13.26
C THR A 168 3.24 21.52 13.34
N PRO A 169 4.46 22.10 13.17
CA PRO A 169 5.72 21.38 13.42
C PRO A 169 5.78 20.77 14.82
N LYS A 170 5.32 21.49 15.82
CA LYS A 170 5.29 21.04 17.22
C LYS A 170 4.38 19.81 17.40
N GLN A 171 3.22 19.84 16.76
CA GLN A 171 2.31 18.70 16.83
C GLN A 171 2.86 17.49 16.07
N TYR A 172 3.47 17.69 14.91
CA TYR A 172 4.14 16.61 14.17
C TYR A 172 5.21 15.94 15.05
N GLU A 173 6.05 16.71 15.75
CA GLU A 173 7.06 16.18 16.66
C GLU A 173 6.44 15.38 17.80
N PHE A 174 5.40 15.91 18.43
CA PHE A 174 4.64 15.20 19.49
C PHE A 174 4.08 13.88 18.97
N LEU A 175 3.36 13.88 17.85
CA LEU A 175 2.76 12.69 17.26
C LEU A 175 3.82 11.66 16.87
N SER A 176 4.97 12.08 16.33
CA SER A 176 6.05 11.17 15.91
C SER A 176 6.69 10.37 17.06
N GLN A 177 6.54 10.83 18.30
CA GLN A 177 7.06 10.16 19.51
C GLN A 177 6.05 9.19 20.13
N LEU A 178 4.80 9.14 19.64
CA LEU A 178 3.77 8.26 20.19
C LEU A 178 4.10 6.78 19.93
N LYS A 179 3.90 5.97 20.95
CA LYS A 179 3.88 4.50 20.81
C LYS A 179 2.52 4.08 20.25
N ILE A 180 2.29 4.36 18.97
CA ILE A 180 0.97 4.35 18.35
C ILE A 180 0.19 3.05 18.55
N LYS A 181 0.84 1.88 18.50
CA LYS A 181 0.17 0.59 18.74
C LYS A 181 -0.38 0.49 20.18
N GLN A 182 0.40 0.94 21.17
CA GLN A 182 -0.07 1.00 22.57
C GLN A 182 -1.21 2.01 22.71
N THR A 183 -1.07 3.18 22.14
CA THR A 183 -2.09 4.24 22.16
C THR A 183 -3.40 3.75 21.50
N ALA A 184 -3.32 3.08 20.34
CA ALA A 184 -4.48 2.51 19.66
C ALA A 184 -5.21 1.49 20.57
N LYS A 185 -4.46 0.65 21.29
CA LYS A 185 -5.02 -0.30 22.27
C LYS A 185 -5.75 0.41 23.41
N GLU A 186 -5.15 1.46 23.97
CA GLU A 186 -5.74 2.26 25.05
C GLU A 186 -7.05 2.95 24.63
N TYR A 187 -7.17 3.33 23.36
CA TYR A 187 -8.36 3.91 22.75
C TYR A 187 -9.37 2.88 22.24
N GLY A 188 -9.08 1.56 22.34
CA GLY A 188 -9.99 0.48 21.92
C GLY A 188 -10.08 0.26 20.42
N PHE A 189 -9.06 0.69 19.65
CA PHE A 189 -8.99 0.43 18.21
C PHE A 189 -8.47 -0.97 17.89
N ASP A 190 -8.85 -1.52 16.73
CA ASP A 190 -8.26 -2.74 16.17
C ASP A 190 -6.78 -2.52 15.89
N LEU A 191 -5.96 -3.49 16.34
CA LEU A 191 -4.51 -3.42 16.22
C LEU A 191 -3.97 -3.99 14.91
N SER A 192 -4.81 -4.63 14.11
CA SER A 192 -4.40 -5.32 12.87
C SER A 192 -3.66 -4.41 11.90
N LEU A 193 -4.01 -3.11 11.84
CA LEU A 193 -3.33 -2.11 11.00
C LEU A 193 -1.85 -1.93 11.37
N TYR A 194 -1.54 -2.05 12.66
CA TYR A 194 -0.20 -1.83 13.22
C TYR A 194 0.64 -3.11 13.31
N GLU A 195 0.09 -4.23 12.90
CA GLU A 195 0.72 -5.55 12.94
C GLU A 195 1.09 -6.05 11.55
N SER A 196 2.08 -6.94 11.51
CA SER A 196 2.39 -7.71 10.31
C SER A 196 1.22 -8.62 9.92
N GLY A 197 1.26 -9.19 8.73
CA GLY A 197 0.26 -10.14 8.28
C GLY A 197 0.29 -10.35 6.79
N ASN A 198 -0.68 -11.08 6.28
CA ASN A 198 -0.77 -11.49 4.86
C ASN A 198 0.38 -12.43 4.42
N GLU A 199 1.14 -13.04 5.33
CA GLU A 199 2.17 -14.01 4.96
C GLU A 199 1.56 -15.16 4.17
N GLY A 200 2.20 -15.55 3.07
CA GLY A 200 1.70 -16.58 2.18
C GLY A 200 0.53 -16.16 1.27
N LEU A 201 -0.05 -14.96 1.47
CA LEU A 201 -1.16 -14.50 0.63
C LEU A 201 -0.68 -14.27 -0.81
N VAL A 202 -1.46 -14.80 -1.75
CA VAL A 202 -1.31 -14.56 -3.20
C VAL A 202 -2.61 -13.94 -3.72
N ILE A 203 -2.50 -12.82 -4.43
CA ILE A 203 -3.63 -12.14 -5.08
C ILE A 203 -3.42 -12.22 -6.59
N GLY A 204 -4.40 -12.74 -7.32
CA GLY A 204 -4.36 -12.86 -8.78
C GLY A 204 -4.80 -14.24 -9.25
N ASP A 205 -4.73 -14.47 -10.55
CA ASP A 205 -5.24 -15.67 -11.23
C ASP A 205 -4.15 -16.70 -11.59
N PHE A 206 -2.93 -16.54 -11.04
CA PHE A 206 -1.80 -17.41 -11.36
C PHE A 206 -2.11 -18.89 -11.08
N GLY A 207 -2.62 -19.19 -9.89
CA GLY A 207 -2.96 -20.58 -9.53
C GLY A 207 -4.08 -21.16 -10.41
N ILE A 208 -5.08 -20.34 -10.78
CA ILE A 208 -6.15 -20.73 -11.69
C ILE A 208 -5.57 -21.09 -13.07
N LYS A 209 -4.71 -20.24 -13.61
CA LYS A 209 -4.03 -20.46 -14.91
C LYS A 209 -3.10 -21.67 -14.89
N ALA A 210 -2.33 -21.85 -13.82
CA ALA A 210 -1.46 -23.01 -13.65
C ALA A 210 -2.29 -24.31 -13.61
N LYS A 211 -3.37 -24.34 -12.84
CA LYS A 211 -4.29 -25.48 -12.76
C LYS A 211 -4.96 -25.78 -14.11
N GLN A 212 -5.37 -24.76 -14.85
CA GLN A 212 -5.93 -24.92 -16.19
C GLN A 212 -4.92 -25.52 -17.19
N LEU A 213 -3.66 -25.01 -17.20
CA LEU A 213 -2.62 -25.56 -18.05
C LEU A 213 -2.35 -27.04 -17.75
N TYR A 214 -2.36 -27.43 -16.48
CA TYR A 214 -2.22 -28.80 -16.06
C TYR A 214 -3.44 -29.66 -16.51
N SER A 215 -4.66 -29.19 -16.27
CA SER A 215 -5.89 -29.89 -16.68
C SER A 215 -5.99 -30.06 -18.20
N ASP A 216 -5.50 -29.07 -18.97
CA ASP A 216 -5.42 -29.11 -20.43
C ASP A 216 -4.23 -29.97 -20.95
N MET A 217 -3.49 -30.65 -20.05
CA MET A 217 -2.31 -31.45 -20.36
C MET A 217 -1.20 -30.67 -21.11
N LYS A 218 -1.13 -29.34 -20.92
CA LYS A 218 -0.12 -28.45 -21.51
C LYS A 218 1.17 -28.40 -20.69
N ILE A 219 1.11 -28.77 -19.42
CA ILE A 219 2.25 -28.91 -18.51
C ILE A 219 2.13 -30.22 -17.72
N SER A 220 3.26 -30.76 -17.28
CA SER A 220 3.30 -31.95 -16.42
C SER A 220 2.87 -31.61 -15.00
N GLU A 221 2.51 -32.63 -14.22
CA GLU A 221 2.20 -32.49 -12.79
C GLU A 221 3.38 -31.87 -12.02
N SER A 222 4.58 -32.35 -12.28
CA SER A 222 5.79 -31.80 -11.63
C SER A 222 5.97 -30.31 -11.93
N HIS A 223 5.71 -29.88 -13.18
CA HIS A 223 5.79 -28.47 -13.56
C HIS A 223 4.65 -27.66 -12.89
N TYR A 224 3.43 -28.22 -12.78
CA TYR A 224 2.35 -27.59 -12.02
C TYR A 224 2.73 -27.37 -10.57
N TYR A 225 3.30 -28.37 -9.90
CA TYR A 225 3.79 -28.26 -8.52
C TYR A 225 4.91 -27.24 -8.38
N GLU A 226 5.86 -27.21 -9.30
CA GLU A 226 6.93 -26.19 -9.33
C GLU A 226 6.35 -24.77 -9.43
N LEU A 227 5.36 -24.55 -10.31
CA LEU A 227 4.69 -23.27 -10.44
C LEU A 227 3.97 -22.86 -9.15
N MET A 228 3.20 -23.78 -8.55
CA MET A 228 2.48 -23.49 -7.31
C MET A 228 3.43 -23.21 -6.12
N ASN A 229 4.48 -24.01 -5.99
CA ASN A 229 5.52 -23.80 -4.98
C ASN A 229 6.26 -22.47 -5.17
N SER A 230 6.45 -22.01 -6.41
CA SER A 230 7.09 -20.70 -6.70
C SER A 230 6.33 -19.52 -6.10
N ILE A 231 5.00 -19.63 -5.97
CA ILE A 231 4.15 -18.66 -5.28
C ILE A 231 3.85 -19.07 -3.83
N GLY A 232 4.47 -20.17 -3.33
CA GLY A 232 4.41 -20.69 -1.95
C GLY A 232 3.10 -21.37 -1.60
N ILE A 233 2.45 -21.93 -2.58
CA ILE A 233 1.28 -22.81 -2.39
C ILE A 233 1.78 -24.24 -2.62
N ASP A 234 1.62 -25.11 -1.62
CA ASP A 234 1.85 -26.53 -1.77
C ASP A 234 0.55 -27.20 -2.23
N PRO A 235 0.48 -27.72 -3.47
CA PRO A 235 -0.73 -28.35 -3.98
C PRO A 235 -1.05 -29.70 -3.30
N THR A 236 -0.12 -30.24 -2.51
CA THR A 236 -0.27 -31.50 -1.78
C THR A 236 -0.72 -31.31 -0.33
N ASP A 237 -0.80 -30.07 0.13
CA ASP A 237 -1.24 -29.75 1.48
C ASP A 237 -2.77 -29.75 1.58
N ASP A 238 -3.35 -30.89 1.99
CA ASP A 238 -4.77 -31.10 2.17
C ASP A 238 -5.40 -30.33 3.37
N THR A 239 -4.63 -29.44 4.03
CA THR A 239 -5.11 -28.74 5.25
C THR A 239 -6.06 -27.57 4.96
N ASN A 240 -6.43 -27.29 3.71
CA ASN A 240 -7.31 -26.18 3.32
C ASN A 240 -8.74 -26.58 2.91
N GLU A 241 -9.24 -27.78 3.29
CA GLU A 241 -10.66 -28.09 3.19
C GLU A 241 -11.34 -27.92 4.57
N GLU A 242 -11.68 -26.65 4.90
CA GLU A 242 -12.77 -26.30 5.83
C GLU A 242 -13.47 -25.02 5.37
#